data_6abd2f18c0b9d5392372e826c00318a3
#
_entry.id   6abd2f18c0b9d5392372e826c00318a3
#
_cell.length_a   1.000
_cell.length_b   1.000
_cell.length_c   1.000
_cell.angle_alpha   90.00
_cell.angle_beta   90.00
_cell.angle_gamma   90.00
#
_symmetry.space_group_name_H-M   'P 1'
#
loop_
_entity.id
_entity.type
_entity.pdbx_description
1 polymer ?
#
loop_
_entity_poly.entity_id
_entity_poly.type
_entity_poly.pdbx_seq_one_letter_code
_entity_poly.pdbx_strand_id
1 'polypeptide(L)'
;GSLTIGRIAVEAPYVDVRTGQKALVWSFVAIVQDERLLGRAAVAADPGSVFAEPGNEIPVPRMATGDPHFDHVFASYAKSAEELAATVTPSLRKLLGSWRTAVHLDLRPGGFVLAPVALAATPESISWLLSAVSYVGEKATKRG
;
A
#
# COMPACT_ATOMS: atom_id res chain seq x y z
N GLY A 1 -3.33 9.77 -16.72
CA GLY A 1 -3.45 9.79 -15.29
C GLY A 1 -2.75 10.95 -14.62
N SER A 2 -2.96 11.15 -13.36
CA SER A 2 -2.28 12.18 -12.57
C SER A 2 -1.66 11.59 -11.31
N LEU A 3 -0.59 12.21 -10.84
CA LEU A 3 0.13 11.82 -9.64
C LEU A 3 0.18 12.99 -8.67
N THR A 4 -0.21 12.75 -7.43
CA THR A 4 -0.04 13.69 -6.32
C THR A 4 0.78 13.03 -5.23
N ILE A 5 1.82 13.70 -4.75
CA ILE A 5 2.62 13.25 -3.61
C ILE A 5 2.31 14.15 -2.43
N GLY A 6 1.92 13.56 -1.31
CA GLY A 6 1.60 14.27 -0.08
C GLY A 6 2.36 13.71 1.11
N ARG A 7 2.27 14.41 2.23
CA ARG A 7 2.82 13.98 3.52
C ARG A 7 1.68 13.73 4.48
N ILE A 8 1.82 12.67 5.27
CA ILE A 8 0.90 12.37 6.37
C ILE A 8 1.68 12.18 7.66
N ALA A 9 1.10 12.61 8.77
CA ALA A 9 1.62 12.31 10.09
C ALA A 9 0.92 11.05 10.61
N VAL A 10 1.70 10.10 11.07
CA VAL A 10 1.19 8.85 11.64
C VAL A 10 1.74 8.66 13.03
N GLU A 11 0.94 8.07 13.93
CA GLU A 11 1.41 7.72 15.25
C GLU A 11 2.38 6.55 15.17
N ALA A 12 3.56 6.73 15.74
CA ALA A 12 4.52 5.66 15.88
C ALA A 12 4.03 4.63 16.90
N PRO A 13 4.46 3.36 16.80
CA PRO A 13 4.07 2.33 17.77
C PRO A 13 4.80 2.44 19.12
N TYR A 14 5.45 3.56 19.40
CA TYR A 14 6.15 3.80 20.65
C TYR A 14 5.80 5.16 21.23
N VAL A 15 5.95 5.29 22.53
CA VAL A 15 5.66 6.51 23.28
C VAL A 15 6.93 7.34 23.40
N ASP A 16 6.85 8.65 23.12
CA ASP A 16 7.93 9.59 23.38
C ASP A 16 8.07 9.75 24.91
N VAL A 17 9.22 9.37 25.43
CA VAL A 17 9.47 9.40 26.89
C VAL A 17 9.44 10.80 27.48
N ARG A 18 9.63 11.85 26.67
CA ARG A 18 9.62 13.23 27.12
C ARG A 18 8.21 13.78 27.30
N THR A 19 7.27 13.36 26.46
CA THR A 19 5.91 13.89 26.45
C THR A 19 4.89 12.93 27.01
N GLY A 20 5.21 11.64 27.13
CA GLY A 20 4.27 10.59 27.53
C GLY A 20 3.20 10.28 26.46
N GLN A 21 3.35 10.82 25.27
CA GLN A 21 2.42 10.64 24.16
C GLN A 21 3.07 9.80 23.05
N LYS A 22 2.24 9.19 22.21
CA LYS A 22 2.76 8.49 21.02
C LYS A 22 3.47 9.49 20.12
N ALA A 23 4.67 9.13 19.66
CA ALA A 23 5.43 9.94 18.74
C ALA A 23 4.71 10.04 17.40
N LEU A 24 4.84 11.19 16.73
CA LEU A 24 4.36 11.35 15.36
C LEU A 24 5.53 11.16 14.39
N VAL A 25 5.30 10.34 13.38
CA VAL A 25 6.26 10.11 12.30
C VAL A 25 5.65 10.61 11.00
N TRP A 26 6.39 11.41 10.27
CA TRP A 26 5.97 11.88 8.95
C TRP A 26 6.31 10.83 7.91
N SER A 27 5.32 10.47 7.12
CA SER A 27 5.49 9.63 5.94
C SER A 27 4.92 10.34 4.73
N PHE A 28 5.27 9.87 3.55
CA PHE A 28 4.69 10.42 2.33
C PHE A 28 3.91 9.35 1.58
N VAL A 29 2.92 9.79 0.81
CA VAL A 29 2.04 8.94 0.05
C VAL A 29 1.97 9.43 -1.38
N ALA A 30 1.80 8.50 -2.31
CA ALA A 30 1.49 8.81 -3.70
C ALA A 30 0.04 8.46 -3.97
N ILE A 31 -0.69 9.41 -4.53
CA ILE A 31 -2.07 9.26 -4.98
C ILE A 31 -2.05 9.33 -6.50
N VAL A 32 -2.47 8.26 -7.16
CA VAL A 32 -2.40 8.14 -8.62
C VAL A 32 -3.79 7.93 -9.17
N GLN A 33 -4.16 8.74 -10.16
CA GLN A 33 -5.38 8.53 -10.95
C GLN A 33 -4.99 7.75 -12.21
N ASP A 34 -5.66 6.62 -12.41
CA ASP A 34 -5.43 5.76 -13.58
C ASP A 34 -6.75 5.06 -13.94
N GLU A 35 -7.34 5.49 -15.03
CA GLU A 35 -8.64 4.99 -15.51
C GLU A 35 -8.64 3.52 -15.89
N ARG A 36 -7.45 2.92 -16.10
CA ARG A 36 -7.32 1.51 -16.43
C ARG A 36 -7.61 0.60 -15.24
N LEU A 37 -7.56 1.14 -14.02
CA LEU A 37 -7.86 0.37 -12.80
C LEU A 37 -9.36 0.29 -12.61
N LEU A 38 -9.87 -0.94 -12.54
CA LEU A 38 -11.31 -1.20 -12.46
C LEU A 38 -11.72 -1.90 -11.16
N GLY A 39 -10.80 -2.58 -10.50
CA GLY A 39 -11.08 -3.35 -9.29
C GLY A 39 -10.73 -2.62 -8.01
N ARG A 40 -11.18 -3.18 -6.89
CA ARG A 40 -10.88 -2.70 -5.55
C ARG A 40 -10.23 -3.80 -4.72
N ALA A 41 -9.04 -3.51 -4.23
CA ALA A 41 -8.34 -4.35 -3.26
C ALA A 41 -7.30 -3.52 -2.51
N ALA A 42 -6.95 -3.96 -1.31
CA ALA A 42 -5.89 -3.35 -0.54
C ALA A 42 -4.89 -4.39 -0.10
N VAL A 43 -3.63 -3.97 0.00
CA VAL A 43 -2.52 -4.80 0.43
C VAL A 43 -1.72 -4.03 1.48
N ALA A 44 -1.46 -4.67 2.61
CA ALA A 44 -0.69 -4.08 3.71
C ALA A 44 0.46 -5.01 4.07
N ALA A 45 1.68 -4.47 4.06
CA ALA A 45 2.89 -5.24 4.40
C ALA A 45 2.95 -5.61 5.87
N ASP A 46 2.31 -4.84 6.74
CA ASP A 46 2.26 -5.10 8.17
C ASP A 46 0.82 -4.90 8.66
N PRO A 47 0.14 -5.99 9.10
CA PRO A 47 -1.23 -5.87 9.61
C PRO A 47 -1.37 -4.96 10.84
N GLY A 48 -0.28 -4.74 11.58
CA GLY A 48 -0.25 -3.82 12.71
C GLY A 48 0.10 -2.39 12.34
N SER A 49 0.15 -2.07 11.07
CA SER A 49 0.55 -0.75 10.60
C SER A 49 -0.63 0.22 10.54
N VAL A 50 -0.35 1.46 10.16
CA VAL A 50 -1.24 2.62 10.19
C VAL A 50 -2.61 2.39 9.59
N PHE A 51 -2.72 1.60 8.53
CA PHE A 51 -4.00 1.34 7.85
C PHE A 51 -4.79 0.20 8.51
N ALA A 52 -4.17 -0.58 9.39
CA ALA A 52 -4.81 -1.68 10.09
C ALA A 52 -5.14 -1.33 11.56
N GLU A 53 -4.93 -0.09 11.99
CA GLU A 53 -5.26 0.34 13.34
C GLU A 53 -6.77 0.51 13.53
N PRO A 54 -7.27 0.31 14.76
CA PRO A 54 -8.67 0.61 15.08
C PRO A 54 -9.02 2.05 14.71
N GLY A 55 -10.08 2.22 13.93
CA GLY A 55 -10.50 3.51 13.38
C GLY A 55 -10.07 3.76 11.94
N ASN A 56 -9.07 3.04 11.45
CA ASN A 56 -8.64 3.07 10.04
C ASN A 56 -8.90 1.72 9.38
N GLU A 57 -9.93 1.05 9.80
CA GLU A 57 -10.29 -0.26 9.29
C GLU A 57 -10.58 -0.23 7.79
N ILE A 58 -9.94 -1.13 7.07
CA ILE A 58 -10.20 -1.33 5.66
C ILE A 58 -11.62 -1.94 5.56
N PRO A 59 -12.59 -1.28 4.88
CA PRO A 59 -13.99 -1.69 4.94
C PRO A 59 -14.30 -2.92 4.07
N VAL A 60 -13.33 -3.83 3.91
CA VAL A 60 -13.47 -5.08 3.17
C VAL A 60 -12.73 -6.19 3.91
N PRO A 61 -13.21 -7.44 3.83
CA PRO A 61 -12.61 -8.53 4.60
C PRO A 61 -11.21 -8.88 4.12
N ARG A 62 -10.40 -9.32 5.09
CA ARG A 62 -9.09 -9.90 4.80
C ARG A 62 -9.26 -11.28 4.19
N MET A 63 -8.45 -11.59 3.18
CA MET A 63 -8.44 -12.91 2.56
C MET A 63 -7.06 -13.24 1.99
N ALA A 64 -6.81 -14.54 1.77
CA ALA A 64 -5.58 -15.00 1.16
C ALA A 64 -5.64 -14.89 -0.36
N THR A 65 -4.48 -14.60 -0.97
CA THR A 65 -4.35 -14.58 -2.43
C THR A 65 -4.20 -15.97 -3.03
N GLY A 66 -3.80 -16.93 -2.21
CA GLY A 66 -3.41 -18.28 -2.67
C GLY A 66 -1.92 -18.39 -3.01
N ASP A 67 -1.16 -17.31 -2.85
CA ASP A 67 0.29 -17.29 -2.99
C ASP A 67 0.91 -17.27 -1.59
N PRO A 68 1.46 -18.41 -1.10
CA PRO A 68 1.92 -18.51 0.29
C PRO A 68 3.04 -17.52 0.64
N HIS A 69 3.95 -17.27 -0.27
CA HIS A 69 5.04 -16.32 -0.03
C HIS A 69 4.51 -14.91 0.13
N PHE A 70 3.59 -14.52 -0.74
CA PHE A 70 2.97 -13.21 -0.69
C PHE A 70 2.13 -13.05 0.58
N ASP A 71 1.30 -14.04 0.88
CA ASP A 71 0.40 -14.01 2.04
C ASP A 71 1.13 -14.01 3.37
N HIS A 72 2.38 -14.51 3.41
CA HIS A 72 3.22 -14.46 4.60
C HIS A 72 3.69 -13.03 4.92
N VAL A 73 3.93 -12.22 3.89
CA VAL A 73 4.46 -10.85 4.03
C VAL A 73 3.35 -9.81 4.02
N PHE A 74 2.30 -10.04 3.21
CA PHE A 74 1.24 -9.07 2.99
C PHE A 74 -0.11 -9.60 3.45
N ALA A 75 -0.90 -8.73 4.09
CA ALA A 75 -2.32 -8.94 4.29
C ALA A 75 -3.07 -8.34 3.10
N SER A 76 -3.99 -9.09 2.53
CA SER A 76 -4.79 -8.66 1.40
C SER A 76 -6.25 -8.54 1.76
N TYR A 77 -6.94 -7.56 1.19
CA TYR A 77 -8.31 -7.23 1.49
C TYR A 77 -9.07 -6.99 0.19
N ALA A 78 -10.20 -7.64 0.04
CA ALA A 78 -11.09 -7.42 -1.10
C ALA A 78 -12.51 -7.89 -0.75
N LYS A 79 -13.47 -7.52 -1.56
CA LYS A 79 -14.88 -7.90 -1.38
C LYS A 79 -15.10 -9.38 -1.66
N SER A 80 -14.33 -9.95 -2.61
CA SER A 80 -14.43 -11.35 -3.00
C SER A 80 -13.07 -11.88 -3.46
N ALA A 81 -12.93 -13.21 -3.49
CA ALA A 81 -11.70 -13.86 -3.98
C ALA A 81 -11.47 -13.56 -5.47
N GLU A 82 -12.54 -13.48 -6.26
CA GLU A 82 -12.45 -13.14 -7.68
C GLU A 82 -11.92 -11.72 -7.89
N GLU A 83 -12.43 -10.76 -7.11
CA GLU A 83 -11.99 -9.38 -7.21
C GLU A 83 -10.55 -9.22 -6.75
N LEU A 84 -10.15 -9.92 -5.68
CA LEU A 84 -8.77 -9.94 -5.23
C LEU A 84 -7.84 -10.48 -6.32
N ALA A 85 -8.18 -11.61 -6.91
CA ALA A 85 -7.36 -12.22 -7.96
C ALA A 85 -7.24 -11.35 -9.21
N ALA A 86 -8.32 -10.66 -9.57
CA ALA A 86 -8.35 -9.77 -10.72
C ALA A 86 -7.59 -8.46 -10.49
N THR A 87 -7.54 -7.99 -9.24
CA THR A 87 -6.97 -6.68 -8.89
C THR A 87 -5.52 -6.81 -8.43
N VAL A 88 -5.24 -7.75 -7.54
CA VAL A 88 -3.88 -8.07 -7.09
C VAL A 88 -3.32 -9.19 -7.96
N THR A 89 -2.92 -8.83 -9.16
CA THR A 89 -2.47 -9.75 -10.19
C THR A 89 -1.16 -10.44 -9.81
N PRO A 90 -0.82 -11.60 -10.42
CA PRO A 90 0.48 -12.23 -10.20
C PRO A 90 1.66 -11.29 -10.48
N SER A 91 1.57 -10.46 -11.51
CA SER A 91 2.60 -9.48 -11.83
C SER A 91 2.77 -8.44 -10.73
N LEU A 92 1.66 -7.95 -10.16
CA LEU A 92 1.69 -7.00 -9.05
C LEU A 92 2.27 -7.65 -7.79
N ARG A 93 1.87 -8.87 -7.46
CA ARG A 93 2.42 -9.59 -6.30
C ARG A 93 3.94 -9.76 -6.42
N LYS A 94 4.42 -10.13 -7.60
CA LYS A 94 5.86 -10.26 -7.86
C LYS A 94 6.60 -8.93 -7.66
N LEU A 95 6.02 -7.85 -8.15
CA LEU A 95 6.59 -6.50 -7.97
C LEU A 95 6.69 -6.14 -6.48
N LEU A 96 5.58 -6.25 -5.75
CA LEU A 96 5.52 -5.89 -4.33
C LEU A 96 6.48 -6.76 -3.50
N GLY A 97 6.59 -8.03 -3.80
CA GLY A 97 7.51 -8.95 -3.14
C GLY A 97 8.98 -8.68 -3.42
N SER A 98 9.29 -7.95 -4.50
CA SER A 98 10.67 -7.59 -4.83
C SER A 98 11.18 -6.37 -4.05
N TRP A 99 10.29 -5.60 -3.44
CA TRP A 99 10.67 -4.40 -2.70
C TRP A 99 11.13 -4.73 -1.30
N ARG A 100 12.17 -4.03 -0.84
CA ARG A 100 12.65 -4.11 0.54
C ARG A 100 11.89 -3.18 1.48
N THR A 101 11.26 -2.16 0.92
CA THR A 101 10.47 -1.19 1.66
C THR A 101 9.06 -1.74 1.88
N ALA A 102 8.61 -1.76 3.12
CA ALA A 102 7.24 -2.11 3.45
C ALA A 102 6.30 -1.03 2.92
N VAL A 103 5.19 -1.44 2.30
CA VAL A 103 4.23 -0.51 1.70
C VAL A 103 2.79 -0.91 2.01
N HIS A 104 1.92 0.08 1.95
CA HIS A 104 0.48 -0.10 1.81
C HIS A 104 0.07 0.31 0.42
N LEU A 105 -0.79 -0.48 -0.19
CA LEU A 105 -1.34 -0.21 -1.51
C LEU A 105 -2.85 -0.36 -1.46
N ASP A 106 -3.57 0.70 -1.75
CA ASP A 106 -5.03 0.69 -1.85
C ASP A 106 -5.40 0.94 -3.31
N LEU A 107 -5.90 -0.10 -3.98
CA LEU A 107 -6.33 -0.05 -5.37
C LEU A 107 -7.84 0.15 -5.41
N ARG A 108 -8.28 1.09 -6.22
CA ARG A 108 -9.70 1.40 -6.41
C ARG A 108 -10.01 1.64 -7.87
N PRO A 109 -11.28 1.54 -8.27
CA PRO A 109 -11.64 1.99 -9.61
C PRO A 109 -11.21 3.42 -9.83
N GLY A 110 -10.38 3.63 -10.85
CA GLY A 110 -9.89 4.95 -11.21
C GLY A 110 -8.56 5.37 -10.60
N GLY A 111 -7.93 4.54 -9.74
CA GLY A 111 -6.63 4.91 -9.20
C GLY A 111 -6.14 4.09 -8.02
N PHE A 112 -5.04 4.52 -7.43
CA PHE A 112 -4.50 3.87 -6.24
C PHE A 112 -3.74 4.85 -5.35
N VAL A 113 -3.58 4.44 -4.11
CA VAL A 113 -2.73 5.13 -3.12
C VAL A 113 -1.61 4.17 -2.73
N LEU A 114 -0.37 4.62 -2.88
CA LEU A 114 0.81 3.89 -2.44
C LEU A 114 1.46 4.64 -1.28
N ALA A 115 1.54 3.99 -0.13
CA ALA A 115 2.10 4.57 1.09
C ALA A 115 3.25 3.71 1.60
N PRO A 116 4.51 4.14 1.42
CA PRO A 116 5.64 3.49 2.07
C PRO A 116 5.55 3.65 3.59
N VAL A 117 5.89 2.60 4.32
CA VAL A 117 5.87 2.62 5.78
C VAL A 117 7.19 3.18 6.29
N ALA A 118 7.13 4.25 7.08
CA ALA A 118 8.28 4.83 7.78
C ALA A 118 9.48 5.19 6.88
N LEU A 119 9.23 5.57 5.64
CA LEU A 119 10.28 5.98 4.71
C LEU A 119 10.51 7.49 4.82
N ALA A 120 11.73 7.90 5.15
CA ALA A 120 12.11 9.30 5.24
C ALA A 120 12.03 9.98 3.87
N ALA A 121 11.58 11.25 3.84
CA ALA A 121 11.48 12.03 2.62
C ALA A 121 12.86 12.55 2.20
N THR A 122 13.59 11.75 1.45
CA THR A 122 14.89 12.10 0.84
C THR A 122 14.74 12.14 -0.68
N PRO A 123 15.69 12.77 -1.41
CA PRO A 123 15.66 12.73 -2.88
C PRO A 123 15.63 11.31 -3.43
N GLU A 124 16.36 10.38 -2.82
CA GLU A 124 16.40 8.97 -3.21
C GLU A 124 15.05 8.29 -2.99
N SER A 125 14.41 8.55 -1.85
CA SER A 125 13.10 8.00 -1.52
C SER A 125 12.01 8.49 -2.47
N ILE A 126 12.03 9.78 -2.80
CA ILE A 126 11.08 10.37 -3.74
C ILE A 126 11.30 9.81 -5.15
N SER A 127 12.55 9.68 -5.57
CA SER A 127 12.90 9.06 -6.85
C SER A 127 12.42 7.60 -6.91
N TRP A 128 12.62 6.84 -5.83
CA TRP A 128 12.10 5.49 -5.72
C TRP A 128 10.58 5.46 -5.83
N LEU A 129 9.89 6.36 -5.12
CA LEU A 129 8.42 6.42 -5.15
C LEU A 129 7.88 6.72 -6.54
N LEU A 130 8.51 7.64 -7.27
CA LEU A 130 8.12 7.95 -8.65
C LEU A 130 8.24 6.73 -9.57
N SER A 131 9.32 5.97 -9.44
CA SER A 131 9.49 4.72 -10.18
C SER A 131 8.47 3.66 -9.74
N ALA A 132 8.26 3.53 -8.43
CA ALA A 132 7.35 2.55 -7.86
C ALA A 132 5.91 2.75 -8.36
N VAL A 133 5.40 3.98 -8.39
CA VAL A 133 4.03 4.25 -8.87
C VAL A 133 3.87 3.90 -10.35
N SER A 134 4.89 4.15 -11.16
CA SER A 134 4.87 3.78 -12.58
C SER A 134 4.76 2.25 -12.74
N TYR A 135 5.55 1.49 -11.99
CA TYR A 135 5.51 0.03 -12.03
C TYR A 135 4.19 -0.53 -11.49
N VAL A 136 3.67 0.03 -10.41
CA VAL A 136 2.37 -0.40 -9.85
C VAL A 136 1.27 -0.22 -10.91
N GLY A 137 1.20 0.93 -11.54
CA GLY A 137 0.22 1.20 -12.59
C GLY A 137 0.31 0.20 -13.73
N GLU A 138 1.53 -0.09 -14.18
CA GLU A 138 1.76 -1.07 -15.24
C GLU A 138 1.34 -2.50 -14.82
N LYS A 139 1.79 -2.96 -13.64
CA LYS A 139 1.56 -4.34 -13.20
C LYS A 139 0.13 -4.58 -12.75
N ALA A 140 -0.51 -3.59 -12.14
CA ALA A 140 -1.91 -3.72 -11.71
C ALA A 140 -2.90 -3.76 -12.88
N THR A 141 -2.53 -3.21 -14.02
CA THR A 141 -3.37 -3.21 -15.23
C THR A 141 -3.03 -4.34 -16.20
N LYS A 142 -1.96 -5.07 -15.95
CA LYS A 142 -1.53 -6.18 -16.78
C LYS A 142 -2.32 -7.44 -16.45
N ARG A 143 -2.97 -8.01 -17.45
CA ARG A 143 -3.65 -9.29 -17.31
C ARG A 143 -2.63 -10.45 -17.28
N GLY A 144 -2.72 -11.27 -16.25
CA GLY A 144 -1.90 -12.47 -16.10
C GLY A 144 -0.81 -12.37 -15.08
#